data_2a156e2c35aae68172d24d593a7e5ba1
#
_entry.id   2a156e2c35aae68172d24d593a7e5ba1
#
_cell.length_a   1.000
_cell.length_b   1.000
_cell.length_c   1.000
_cell.angle_alpha   90.00
_cell.angle_beta   90.00
_cell.angle_gamma   90.00
#
_symmetry.space_group_name_H-M   'P 1'
#
loop_
_entity.id
_entity.type
_entity.pdbx_description
1 polymer ?
#
loop_
_entity_poly.entity_id
_entity_poly.type
_entity_poly.pdbx_seq_one_letter_code
_entity_poly.pdbx_strand_id
1 'polypeptide(L)'
;YTIHGFIIEHIIQPFQQDLRDIIESDFGITVKSEGKISSQVEGLGILHGVDKEEIYDFVRQTNPVEFANDEFEYSKKAMGDIEVNCSAFAASISNRTTRQIELKAPSKIDGRHVKPIKKYIWSVVKKLTHNEILYFGYRILESNPTAVYSIRVKFPFMLVDEFQDTNPLQTSLIKLIGQKSTIIGIVGDVAQSIYSFQGARPTDFKNFSIEGDRELKEYVINGNRRSTENIVNFCNFLRQSDDEVLQLSQRPYNTAGEKEQAEAKKIHFLIGNSQIIYNTIQSILNDGGVVLTRAWAAAFDYIQGIDESQAKQLKSIYNSYYNSPIQLRDEIAEHNNVTWVRAFRFIFSLWESYLNGSFIDVLSALKLYTAIDARKFTPQLIFQIRKLSYNVFSRVDEQSYTCKIIENFNAEIEKAEFSILRDEIFAPQFSIPVFDSFDSEKLIAAVSNLFWGTSYRLFTEVFSETSKYMTVHQAKGLEWDKVIVSVTPNRFDKIQITDIYSNPKLTNESPADEFTRMYYVACSRAKEDLFIHLPDISIVDKLHESLHTFAEVTGRGIEYEI
;
A
#
# COMPACT_ATOMS: atom_id res chain seq x y z
N TYR A 1 -1.15 -16.56 7.70
CA TYR A 1 0.19 -15.95 7.65
C TYR A 1 0.43 -15.30 6.29
N THR A 2 1.10 -14.15 6.25
CA THR A 2 1.82 -13.74 5.04
C THR A 2 3.06 -14.65 4.86
N ILE A 3 3.56 -14.79 3.64
CA ILE A 3 4.78 -15.59 3.39
C ILE A 3 5.96 -15.09 4.25
N HIS A 4 6.14 -13.77 4.37
CA HIS A 4 7.19 -13.19 5.22
C HIS A 4 6.96 -13.51 6.71
N GLY A 5 5.73 -13.37 7.21
CA GLY A 5 5.39 -13.73 8.58
C GLY A 5 5.65 -15.21 8.89
N PHE A 6 5.30 -16.09 7.95
CA PHE A 6 5.60 -17.52 8.06
C PHE A 6 7.11 -17.78 8.16
N ILE A 7 7.90 -17.14 7.30
CA ILE A 7 9.36 -17.30 7.28
C ILE A 7 9.97 -16.79 8.60
N ILE A 8 9.55 -15.62 9.07
CA ILE A 8 10.04 -15.06 10.34
C ILE A 8 9.75 -16.00 11.49
N GLU A 9 8.50 -16.39 11.67
CA GLU A 9 8.05 -17.13 12.85
C GLU A 9 8.54 -18.59 12.87
N HIS A 10 8.56 -19.24 11.70
CA HIS A 10 8.79 -20.68 11.64
C HIS A 10 10.16 -21.08 11.10
N ILE A 11 10.91 -20.16 10.50
CA ILE A 11 12.23 -20.43 9.94
C ILE A 11 13.29 -19.57 10.62
N ILE A 12 13.20 -18.24 10.54
CA ILE A 12 14.27 -17.36 11.04
C ILE A 12 14.37 -17.38 12.56
N GLN A 13 13.25 -17.22 13.28
CA GLN A 13 13.26 -17.17 14.74
C GLN A 13 13.74 -18.48 15.39
N PRO A 14 13.29 -19.68 14.96
CA PRO A 14 13.78 -20.92 15.55
C PRO A 14 15.23 -21.26 15.17
N PHE A 15 15.72 -20.80 14.01
CA PHE A 15 17.04 -21.15 13.48
C PHE A 15 17.99 -19.94 13.41
N GLN A 16 18.02 -19.14 14.48
CA GLN A 16 18.85 -17.94 14.54
C GLN A 16 20.36 -18.19 14.48
N GLN A 17 20.82 -19.36 14.93
CA GLN A 17 22.23 -19.70 14.81
C GLN A 17 22.60 -19.91 13.34
N ASP A 18 21.78 -20.66 12.60
CA ASP A 18 21.97 -20.84 11.15
C ASP A 18 21.95 -19.50 10.41
N LEU A 19 21.06 -18.57 10.80
CA LEU A 19 21.05 -17.22 10.24
C LEU A 19 22.40 -16.51 10.45
N ARG A 20 22.97 -16.55 11.65
CA ARG A 20 24.27 -15.92 11.94
C ARG A 20 25.39 -16.55 11.13
N ASP A 21 25.40 -17.87 11.05
CA ASP A 21 26.40 -18.64 10.30
C ASP A 21 26.32 -18.31 8.79
N ILE A 22 25.10 -18.12 8.26
CA ILE A 22 24.88 -17.70 6.87
C ILE A 22 25.32 -16.23 6.66
N ILE A 23 25.00 -15.32 7.58
CA ILE A 23 25.47 -13.91 7.51
C ILE A 23 26.98 -13.86 7.52
N GLU A 24 27.63 -14.67 8.33
CA GLU A 24 29.10 -14.73 8.38
C GLU A 24 29.68 -15.37 7.12
N SER A 25 29.14 -16.49 6.65
CA SER A 25 29.63 -17.19 5.45
C SER A 25 29.44 -16.41 4.17
N ASP A 26 28.26 -15.83 3.98
CA ASP A 26 27.87 -15.21 2.70
C ASP A 26 28.33 -13.73 2.62
N PHE A 27 28.44 -13.03 3.77
CA PHE A 27 28.75 -11.60 3.80
C PHE A 27 30.00 -11.25 4.61
N GLY A 28 30.59 -12.19 5.34
CA GLY A 28 31.75 -11.96 6.21
C GLY A 28 31.44 -10.95 7.32
N ILE A 29 30.23 -10.97 7.86
CA ILE A 29 29.77 -10.12 8.95
C ILE A 29 29.48 -11.00 10.16
N THR A 30 30.24 -10.82 11.25
CA THR A 30 30.01 -11.54 12.50
C THR A 30 28.94 -10.82 13.31
N VAL A 31 27.81 -11.49 13.55
CA VAL A 31 26.73 -11.02 14.43
C VAL A 31 26.87 -11.68 15.79
N LYS A 32 27.31 -10.92 16.81
CA LYS A 32 27.51 -11.47 18.18
C LYS A 32 26.17 -11.85 18.80
N SER A 33 26.14 -13.01 19.47
CA SER A 33 25.06 -13.37 20.39
C SER A 33 25.29 -12.63 21.71
N GLU A 34 24.52 -11.61 22.01
CA GLU A 34 24.46 -11.08 23.37
C GLU A 34 23.64 -12.03 24.22
N GLY A 35 24.31 -12.68 25.19
CA GLY A 35 23.81 -13.31 26.41
C GLY A 35 22.47 -14.03 26.36
N LYS A 36 22.40 -15.16 27.05
CA LYS A 36 21.24 -16.01 27.40
C LYS A 36 20.01 -15.83 26.52
N ILE A 37 19.71 -16.85 25.75
CA ILE A 37 18.41 -17.05 25.10
C ILE A 37 17.31 -16.80 26.13
N SER A 38 16.79 -15.58 26.20
CA SER A 38 15.54 -15.32 26.87
C SER A 38 14.44 -15.84 25.97
N SER A 39 13.42 -16.44 26.51
CA SER A 39 12.22 -16.90 25.79
C SER A 39 11.40 -15.76 25.16
N GLN A 40 11.82 -14.53 25.34
CA GLN A 40 11.40 -13.32 24.62
C GLN A 40 12.56 -12.90 23.71
N VAL A 41 12.69 -13.61 22.60
CA VAL A 41 13.51 -13.13 21.49
C VAL A 41 12.81 -11.90 20.96
N GLU A 42 13.36 -10.72 21.21
CA GLU A 42 13.06 -9.55 20.39
C GLU A 42 13.45 -9.95 18.97
N GLY A 43 12.43 -10.40 18.22
CA GLY A 43 12.64 -11.01 16.93
C GLY A 43 13.24 -9.98 15.98
N LEU A 44 14.08 -10.45 15.07
CA LEU A 44 14.45 -9.69 13.87
C LEU A 44 13.16 -9.22 13.21
N GLY A 45 12.78 -7.97 13.45
CA GLY A 45 11.58 -7.37 12.89
C GLY A 45 11.80 -6.94 11.43
N ILE A 46 10.72 -6.58 10.77
CA ILE A 46 10.78 -5.95 9.45
C ILE A 46 11.33 -4.53 9.61
N LEU A 47 12.23 -4.14 8.71
CA LEU A 47 12.78 -2.79 8.67
C LEU A 47 11.77 -1.84 8.00
N HIS A 48 11.08 -1.04 8.79
CA HIS A 48 10.11 -0.04 8.30
C HIS A 48 10.69 1.36 8.15
N GLY A 49 11.80 1.64 8.76
CA GLY A 49 12.50 2.92 8.70
C GLY A 49 13.90 2.80 9.27
N VAL A 50 14.76 3.73 8.93
CA VAL A 50 16.14 3.76 9.39
C VAL A 50 16.45 5.18 9.81
N ASP A 51 17.00 5.32 11.02
CA ASP A 51 17.64 6.54 11.41
C ASP A 51 18.96 6.67 10.62
N LYS A 52 18.94 7.53 9.60
CA LYS A 52 20.06 7.72 8.69
C LYS A 52 21.27 8.33 9.42
N GLU A 53 21.04 9.21 10.38
CA GLU A 53 22.10 9.87 11.13
C GLU A 53 22.80 8.86 12.03
N GLU A 54 22.06 8.02 12.73
CA GLU A 54 22.61 6.97 13.59
C GLU A 54 23.45 5.96 12.79
N ILE A 55 22.97 5.54 11.61
CA ILE A 55 23.75 4.67 10.71
C ILE A 55 24.99 5.38 10.20
N TYR A 56 24.86 6.65 9.81
CA TYR A 56 25.97 7.46 9.33
C TYR A 56 27.07 7.60 10.40
N ASP A 57 26.69 7.90 11.64
CA ASP A 57 27.62 8.00 12.75
C ASP A 57 28.33 6.67 13.04
N PHE A 58 27.60 5.55 12.95
CA PHE A 58 28.21 4.23 13.09
C PHE A 58 29.22 3.94 11.96
N VAL A 59 28.87 4.23 10.71
CA VAL A 59 29.76 4.03 9.56
C VAL A 59 31.00 4.91 9.70
N ARG A 60 30.84 6.16 10.13
CA ARG A 60 31.93 7.10 10.40
C ARG A 60 32.88 6.59 11.47
N GLN A 61 32.36 6.07 12.58
CA GLN A 61 33.18 5.53 13.67
C GLN A 61 33.93 4.25 13.27
N THR A 62 33.35 3.44 12.40
CA THR A 62 33.95 2.16 11.97
C THR A 62 34.94 2.29 10.83
N ASN A 63 34.94 3.42 10.08
CA ASN A 63 35.82 3.68 8.94
C ASN A 63 36.51 5.05 9.03
N PRO A 64 37.26 5.36 10.10
CA PRO A 64 37.79 6.68 10.35
C PRO A 64 38.86 7.13 9.32
N VAL A 65 39.54 6.20 8.67
CA VAL A 65 40.64 6.51 7.70
C VAL A 65 40.07 7.07 6.40
N GLU A 66 38.93 6.52 5.91
CA GLU A 66 38.30 7.01 4.68
C GLU A 66 37.62 8.36 4.89
N PHE A 67 37.10 8.63 6.08
CA PHE A 67 36.56 9.94 6.44
C PHE A 67 37.61 11.05 6.56
N ALA A 68 38.83 10.73 6.94
CA ALA A 68 39.89 11.73 7.13
C ALA A 68 40.44 12.30 5.81
N ASN A 69 40.35 11.57 4.70
CA ASN A 69 40.95 11.94 3.43
C ASN A 69 40.01 12.74 2.50
N ASP A 70 38.69 12.56 2.61
CA ASP A 70 37.71 13.24 1.76
C ASP A 70 36.34 13.30 2.44
N GLU A 71 36.26 14.00 3.56
CA GLU A 71 35.11 13.94 4.49
C GLU A 71 33.78 14.38 3.84
N PHE A 72 33.84 15.38 2.94
CA PHE A 72 32.64 15.93 2.32
C PHE A 72 32.06 15.00 1.24
N GLU A 73 32.87 14.56 0.30
CA GLU A 73 32.41 13.66 -0.79
C GLU A 73 32.01 12.29 -0.26
N TYR A 74 32.74 11.77 0.70
CA TYR A 74 32.42 10.51 1.34
C TYR A 74 31.08 10.60 2.11
N SER A 75 30.85 11.66 2.88
CA SER A 75 29.64 11.82 3.66
C SER A 75 28.40 11.93 2.79
N LYS A 76 28.44 12.71 1.71
CA LYS A 76 27.35 12.84 0.75
C LYS A 76 27.04 11.52 0.05
N LYS A 77 28.07 10.78 -0.34
CA LYS A 77 27.93 9.49 -0.98
C LYS A 77 27.42 8.42 -0.02
N ALA A 78 27.96 8.38 1.20
CA ALA A 78 27.52 7.44 2.23
C ALA A 78 26.05 7.64 2.62
N MET A 79 25.57 8.87 2.75
CA MET A 79 24.15 9.15 3.02
C MET A 79 23.26 8.70 1.87
N GLY A 80 23.67 8.92 0.61
CA GLY A 80 22.95 8.39 -0.55
C GLY A 80 22.93 6.85 -0.58
N ASP A 81 24.04 6.22 -0.26
CA ASP A 81 24.13 4.76 -0.20
C ASP A 81 23.31 4.17 0.96
N ILE A 82 23.24 4.83 2.12
CA ILE A 82 22.37 4.44 3.24
C ILE A 82 20.92 4.44 2.79
N GLU A 83 20.47 5.51 2.15
CA GLU A 83 19.10 5.62 1.66
C GLU A 83 18.72 4.49 0.71
N VAL A 84 19.58 4.18 -0.24
CA VAL A 84 19.35 3.12 -1.23
C VAL A 84 19.52 1.72 -0.63
N ASN A 85 20.52 1.49 0.24
CA ASN A 85 20.79 0.17 0.82
C ASN A 85 19.75 -0.28 1.84
N CYS A 86 19.12 0.63 2.55
CA CYS A 86 18.07 0.26 3.50
C CYS A 86 16.82 -0.27 2.83
N SER A 87 16.57 0.16 1.57
CA SER A 87 15.34 -0.14 0.84
C SER A 87 15.49 -1.16 -0.29
N ALA A 88 16.69 -1.43 -0.82
CA ALA A 88 16.84 -1.97 -2.17
C ALA A 88 17.74 -3.21 -2.35
N PHE A 89 18.05 -3.95 -1.28
CA PHE A 89 18.67 -5.26 -1.47
C PHE A 89 17.70 -6.20 -2.17
N ALA A 90 17.92 -6.47 -3.45
CA ALA A 90 17.07 -7.38 -4.21
C ALA A 90 17.57 -8.82 -4.07
N ALA A 91 16.74 -9.69 -3.52
CA ALA A 91 16.94 -11.12 -3.62
C ALA A 91 16.53 -11.59 -5.03
N SER A 92 17.43 -12.22 -5.75
CA SER A 92 17.17 -12.71 -7.10
C SER A 92 17.77 -14.09 -7.31
N ILE A 93 17.17 -14.82 -8.23
CA ILE A 93 17.74 -16.07 -8.73
C ILE A 93 18.72 -15.69 -9.84
N SER A 94 20.02 -15.78 -9.57
CA SER A 94 21.09 -15.34 -10.48
C SER A 94 21.30 -16.26 -11.67
N ASN A 95 20.98 -17.55 -11.50
CA ASN A 95 21.13 -18.55 -12.57
C ASN A 95 19.90 -19.47 -12.58
N ARG A 96 19.16 -19.45 -13.70
CA ARG A 96 17.96 -20.27 -13.89
C ARG A 96 18.25 -21.78 -13.90
N THR A 97 19.46 -22.17 -14.30
CA THR A 97 19.87 -23.58 -14.41
C THR A 97 20.34 -24.14 -13.06
N THR A 98 21.13 -23.38 -12.32
CA THR A 98 21.68 -23.79 -11.01
C THR A 98 20.83 -23.35 -9.84
N ARG A 99 19.79 -22.52 -10.09
CA ARG A 99 18.91 -21.93 -9.06
C ARG A 99 19.67 -21.25 -7.92
N GLN A 100 20.84 -20.67 -8.24
CA GLN A 100 21.59 -19.91 -7.26
C GLN A 100 20.83 -18.64 -6.86
N ILE A 101 20.58 -18.50 -5.57
CA ILE A 101 19.90 -17.33 -4.99
C ILE A 101 20.96 -16.38 -4.47
N GLU A 102 20.88 -15.13 -4.89
CA GLU A 102 21.82 -14.09 -4.50
C GLU A 102 21.06 -12.89 -3.94
N LEU A 103 21.64 -12.29 -2.92
CA LEU A 103 21.20 -11.00 -2.40
C LEU A 103 22.18 -9.94 -2.93
N LYS A 104 21.72 -9.13 -3.89
CA LYS A 104 22.56 -8.14 -4.57
C LYS A 104 22.19 -6.73 -4.13
N ALA A 105 23.23 -5.94 -3.83
CA ALA A 105 23.10 -4.50 -3.76
C ALA A 105 22.80 -3.91 -5.15
N PRO A 106 22.05 -2.80 -5.24
CA PRO A 106 21.88 -2.08 -6.49
C PRO A 106 23.22 -1.69 -7.10
N SER A 107 23.33 -1.78 -8.43
CA SER A 107 24.58 -1.54 -9.17
C SER A 107 25.17 -0.14 -9.03
N LYS A 108 24.42 0.80 -8.47
CA LYS A 108 24.83 2.20 -8.26
C LYS A 108 25.49 2.45 -6.90
N ILE A 109 25.55 1.46 -6.02
CA ILE A 109 26.07 1.62 -4.66
C ILE A 109 27.55 1.21 -4.65
N ASP A 110 28.37 2.01 -3.96
CA ASP A 110 29.75 1.66 -3.69
C ASP A 110 29.80 0.48 -2.67
N GLY A 111 30.34 -0.65 -3.10
CA GLY A 111 30.43 -1.85 -2.27
C GLY A 111 31.14 -1.65 -0.92
N ARG A 112 31.98 -0.61 -0.79
CA ARG A 112 32.64 -0.23 0.46
C ARG A 112 31.66 0.18 1.55
N HIS A 113 30.52 0.79 1.16
CA HIS A 113 29.50 1.25 2.10
C HIS A 113 28.50 0.16 2.49
N VAL A 114 28.31 -0.83 1.63
CA VAL A 114 27.31 -1.90 1.86
C VAL A 114 27.57 -2.67 3.14
N LYS A 115 28.79 -3.17 3.31
CA LYS A 115 29.16 -4.03 4.43
C LYS A 115 29.04 -3.33 5.79
N PRO A 116 29.56 -2.12 6.00
CA PRO A 116 29.39 -1.38 7.24
C PRO A 116 27.93 -1.10 7.59
N ILE A 117 27.13 -0.68 6.61
CA ILE A 117 25.71 -0.40 6.79
C ILE A 117 24.95 -1.66 7.20
N LYS A 118 25.15 -2.76 6.50
CA LYS A 118 24.49 -4.04 6.83
C LYS A 118 24.95 -4.61 8.17
N LYS A 119 26.24 -4.44 8.53
CA LYS A 119 26.73 -4.80 9.83
C LYS A 119 25.98 -4.06 10.95
N TYR A 120 25.72 -2.76 10.77
CA TYR A 120 24.92 -2.01 11.74
C TYR A 120 23.47 -2.52 11.78
N ILE A 121 22.79 -2.64 10.63
CA ILE A 121 21.39 -3.04 10.56
C ILE A 121 21.18 -4.43 11.16
N TRP A 122 22.01 -5.41 10.83
CA TRP A 122 21.83 -6.79 11.28
C TRP A 122 22.32 -7.03 12.71
N SER A 123 23.35 -6.30 13.18
CA SER A 123 23.97 -6.55 14.51
C SER A 123 23.40 -5.64 15.61
N VAL A 124 23.07 -4.38 15.28
CA VAL A 124 22.64 -3.37 16.27
C VAL A 124 21.13 -3.18 16.19
N VAL A 125 20.60 -2.85 15.01
CA VAL A 125 19.15 -2.62 14.80
C VAL A 125 18.37 -3.93 14.84
N LYS A 126 19.00 -5.07 14.51
CA LYS A 126 18.43 -6.42 14.48
C LYS A 126 17.17 -6.52 13.62
N LYS A 127 17.20 -5.94 12.42
CA LYS A 127 16.09 -5.95 11.47
C LYS A 127 16.53 -6.43 10.10
N LEU A 128 15.58 -7.01 9.36
CA LEU A 128 15.76 -7.49 8.00
C LEU A 128 14.77 -6.82 7.07
N THR A 129 15.17 -6.52 5.86
CA THR A 129 14.25 -6.10 4.79
C THR A 129 13.43 -7.31 4.29
N HIS A 130 12.33 -7.05 3.58
CA HIS A 130 11.51 -8.11 2.98
C HIS A 130 12.32 -9.09 2.12
N ASN A 131 13.23 -8.57 1.30
CA ASN A 131 14.08 -9.41 0.44
C ASN A 131 15.09 -10.23 1.25
N GLU A 132 15.63 -9.68 2.32
CA GLU A 132 16.54 -10.39 3.21
C GLU A 132 15.84 -11.52 3.97
N ILE A 133 14.59 -11.31 4.40
CA ILE A 133 13.77 -12.35 5.02
C ILE A 133 13.61 -13.54 4.06
N LEU A 134 13.27 -13.28 2.80
CA LEU A 134 13.14 -14.34 1.79
C LEU A 134 14.46 -15.05 1.53
N TYR A 135 15.55 -14.29 1.38
CA TYR A 135 16.88 -14.84 1.14
C TYR A 135 17.35 -15.74 2.28
N PHE A 136 17.36 -15.22 3.49
CA PHE A 136 17.82 -15.98 4.66
C PHE A 136 16.90 -17.16 4.98
N GLY A 137 15.59 -16.99 4.82
CA GLY A 137 14.64 -18.08 4.99
C GLY A 137 14.92 -19.23 4.03
N TYR A 138 15.16 -18.93 2.75
CA TYR A 138 15.53 -19.93 1.76
C TYR A 138 16.89 -20.59 2.10
N ARG A 139 17.92 -19.79 2.41
CA ARG A 139 19.27 -20.28 2.73
C ARG A 139 19.28 -21.20 3.96
N ILE A 140 18.51 -20.88 4.99
CA ILE A 140 18.36 -21.75 6.18
C ILE A 140 17.77 -23.10 5.77
N LEU A 141 16.67 -23.11 5.00
CA LEU A 141 16.05 -24.35 4.55
C LEU A 141 16.93 -25.16 3.60
N GLU A 142 17.72 -24.49 2.77
CA GLU A 142 18.66 -25.14 1.83
C GLU A 142 19.83 -25.80 2.57
N SER A 143 20.41 -25.10 3.55
CA SER A 143 21.62 -25.54 4.27
C SER A 143 21.34 -26.47 5.47
N ASN A 144 20.14 -26.38 6.07
CA ASN A 144 19.80 -27.14 7.28
C ASN A 144 18.65 -28.15 7.03
N PRO A 145 18.97 -29.45 6.80
CA PRO A 145 17.94 -30.49 6.61
C PRO A 145 16.97 -30.63 7.81
N THR A 146 17.43 -30.32 9.03
CA THR A 146 16.59 -30.37 10.24
C THR A 146 15.53 -29.27 10.22
N ALA A 147 15.88 -28.09 9.72
CA ALA A 147 14.92 -26.98 9.57
C ALA A 147 13.80 -27.38 8.59
N VAL A 148 14.14 -27.88 7.41
CA VAL A 148 13.15 -28.36 6.43
C VAL A 148 12.29 -29.48 7.00
N TYR A 149 12.90 -30.44 7.69
CA TYR A 149 12.16 -31.56 8.30
C TYR A 149 11.17 -31.05 9.36
N SER A 150 11.59 -30.14 10.22
CA SER A 150 10.75 -29.54 11.26
C SER A 150 9.53 -28.82 10.67
N ILE A 151 9.73 -28.07 9.58
CA ILE A 151 8.63 -27.40 8.86
C ILE A 151 7.66 -28.42 8.27
N ARG A 152 8.15 -29.47 7.65
CA ARG A 152 7.32 -30.51 7.04
C ARG A 152 6.50 -31.31 8.07
N VAL A 153 7.05 -31.54 9.24
CA VAL A 153 6.34 -32.20 10.35
C VAL A 153 5.27 -31.27 10.92
N LYS A 154 5.59 -29.99 11.11
CA LYS A 154 4.66 -29.01 11.64
C LYS A 154 3.51 -28.69 10.68
N PHE A 155 3.81 -28.67 9.38
CA PHE A 155 2.86 -28.29 8.32
C PHE A 155 2.77 -29.41 7.26
N PRO A 156 2.01 -30.49 7.55
CA PRO A 156 1.81 -31.57 6.57
C PRO A 156 1.01 -31.13 5.35
N PHE A 157 0.23 -30.05 5.48
CA PHE A 157 -0.52 -29.38 4.41
C PHE A 157 -0.21 -27.88 4.44
N MET A 158 0.06 -27.31 3.27
CA MET A 158 0.27 -25.88 3.09
C MET A 158 -0.56 -25.41 1.88
N LEU A 159 -1.48 -24.48 2.14
CA LEU A 159 -2.29 -23.84 1.10
C LEU A 159 -1.79 -22.40 0.95
N VAL A 160 -1.43 -22.02 -0.27
CA VAL A 160 -0.95 -20.68 -0.61
C VAL A 160 -1.99 -20.02 -1.50
N ASP A 161 -2.61 -18.99 -0.98
CA ASP A 161 -3.57 -18.16 -1.71
C ASP A 161 -2.87 -17.02 -2.45
N GLU A 162 -3.54 -16.45 -3.46
CA GLU A 162 -2.99 -15.37 -4.31
C GLU A 162 -1.62 -15.71 -4.91
N PHE A 163 -1.43 -16.98 -5.30
CA PHE A 163 -0.12 -17.49 -5.72
C PHE A 163 0.42 -16.76 -6.97
N GLN A 164 -0.44 -16.20 -7.82
CA GLN A 164 -0.02 -15.41 -8.99
C GLN A 164 0.79 -14.15 -8.64
N ASP A 165 0.80 -13.73 -7.36
CA ASP A 165 1.56 -12.58 -6.88
C ASP A 165 2.90 -12.97 -6.26
N THR A 166 3.21 -14.24 -6.21
CA THR A 166 4.49 -14.71 -5.67
C THR A 166 5.65 -14.40 -6.63
N ASN A 167 6.77 -14.01 -6.04
CA ASN A 167 8.01 -13.89 -6.80
C ASN A 167 8.74 -15.26 -6.92
N PRO A 168 9.71 -15.39 -7.83
CA PRO A 168 10.41 -16.65 -8.05
C PRO A 168 11.10 -17.24 -6.81
N LEU A 169 11.51 -16.39 -5.86
CA LEU A 169 12.16 -16.86 -4.63
C LEU A 169 11.14 -17.46 -3.66
N GLN A 170 9.96 -16.83 -3.52
CA GLN A 170 8.84 -17.39 -2.76
C GLN A 170 8.38 -18.71 -3.35
N THR A 171 8.24 -18.79 -4.68
CA THR A 171 7.91 -20.02 -5.40
C THR A 171 8.94 -21.11 -5.12
N SER A 172 10.24 -20.79 -5.15
CA SER A 172 11.31 -21.75 -4.88
C SER A 172 11.29 -22.27 -3.44
N LEU A 173 11.01 -21.40 -2.47
CA LEU A 173 10.86 -21.77 -1.06
C LEU A 173 9.68 -22.74 -0.86
N ILE A 174 8.54 -22.46 -1.46
CA ILE A 174 7.36 -23.32 -1.40
C ILE A 174 7.65 -24.69 -2.02
N LYS A 175 8.31 -24.71 -3.19
CA LYS A 175 8.73 -25.95 -3.85
C LYS A 175 9.69 -26.77 -2.98
N LEU A 176 10.67 -26.12 -2.34
CA LEU A 176 11.61 -26.79 -1.42
C LEU A 176 10.89 -27.48 -0.26
N ILE A 177 9.90 -26.81 0.36
CA ILE A 177 9.09 -27.41 1.42
C ILE A 177 8.29 -28.61 0.88
N GLY A 178 7.69 -28.48 -0.29
CA GLY A 178 6.80 -29.48 -0.90
C GLY A 178 7.49 -30.72 -1.48
N GLN A 179 8.82 -30.76 -1.60
CA GLN A 179 9.54 -31.86 -2.25
C GLN A 179 9.35 -33.25 -1.63
N LYS A 180 8.93 -33.33 -0.35
CA LYS A 180 8.75 -34.62 0.34
C LYS A 180 7.36 -34.78 0.95
N SER A 181 7.21 -34.64 2.27
CA SER A 181 6.00 -35.02 3.00
C SER A 181 4.90 -33.96 2.99
N THR A 182 5.23 -32.68 2.87
CA THR A 182 4.19 -31.61 2.86
C THR A 182 3.41 -31.61 1.55
N ILE A 183 2.10 -31.60 1.62
CA ILE A 183 1.21 -31.42 0.47
C ILE A 183 1.01 -29.93 0.26
N ILE A 184 1.34 -29.46 -0.94
CA ILE A 184 1.18 -28.05 -1.32
C ILE A 184 -0.08 -27.91 -2.18
N GLY A 185 -0.96 -26.98 -1.79
CA GLY A 185 -2.02 -26.45 -2.63
C GLY A 185 -1.73 -25.00 -2.95
N ILE A 186 -1.89 -24.62 -4.21
CA ILE A 186 -1.81 -23.22 -4.64
C ILE A 186 -3.16 -22.79 -5.20
N VAL A 187 -3.59 -21.60 -4.84
CA VAL A 187 -4.84 -20.99 -5.33
C VAL A 187 -4.49 -19.62 -5.89
N GLY A 188 -5.08 -19.26 -7.02
CA GLY A 188 -4.83 -17.96 -7.63
C GLY A 188 -5.63 -17.73 -8.90
N ASP A 189 -5.60 -16.50 -9.36
CA ASP A 189 -6.19 -16.04 -10.62
C ASP A 189 -5.14 -15.23 -11.39
N VAL A 190 -4.65 -15.78 -12.50
CA VAL A 190 -3.63 -15.13 -13.33
C VAL A 190 -4.09 -13.76 -13.83
N ALA A 191 -5.39 -13.60 -14.12
CA ALA A 191 -5.96 -12.31 -14.51
C ALA A 191 -5.86 -11.24 -13.40
N GLN A 192 -5.61 -11.64 -12.15
CA GLN A 192 -5.41 -10.73 -11.01
C GLN A 192 -3.95 -10.47 -10.67
N SER A 193 -2.99 -10.91 -11.49
CA SER A 193 -1.57 -10.66 -11.29
C SER A 193 -1.19 -9.22 -11.67
N ILE A 194 -1.00 -8.36 -10.69
CA ILE A 194 -0.70 -6.92 -10.86
C ILE A 194 0.54 -6.46 -10.07
N TYR A 195 1.35 -7.39 -9.56
CA TYR A 195 2.56 -7.11 -8.78
C TYR A 195 3.86 -7.46 -9.51
N SER A 196 3.90 -7.32 -10.85
CA SER A 196 5.11 -7.60 -11.62
C SER A 196 6.28 -6.69 -11.22
N PHE A 197 5.98 -5.46 -10.79
CA PHE A 197 6.99 -4.53 -10.25
C PHE A 197 7.66 -5.03 -8.95
N GLN A 198 7.02 -5.96 -8.21
CA GLN A 198 7.61 -6.68 -7.08
C GLN A 198 8.23 -8.02 -7.48
N GLY A 199 8.29 -8.31 -8.77
CA GLY A 199 8.86 -9.53 -9.32
C GLY A 199 7.90 -10.72 -9.43
N ALA A 200 6.59 -10.50 -9.22
CA ALA A 200 5.59 -11.54 -9.47
C ALA A 200 5.60 -11.99 -10.93
N ARG A 201 5.39 -13.28 -11.15
CA ARG A 201 5.36 -13.90 -12.49
C ARG A 201 4.15 -14.80 -12.64
N PRO A 202 3.16 -14.41 -13.44
CA PRO A 202 1.99 -15.25 -13.75
C PRO A 202 2.35 -16.62 -14.30
N THR A 203 3.47 -16.71 -15.05
CA THR A 203 3.99 -17.97 -15.59
C THR A 203 4.44 -18.96 -14.52
N ASP A 204 4.86 -18.51 -13.35
CA ASP A 204 5.23 -19.40 -12.24
C ASP A 204 4.00 -20.11 -11.65
N PHE A 205 2.82 -19.51 -11.72
CA PHE A 205 1.56 -20.15 -11.36
C PHE A 205 1.13 -21.18 -12.41
N LYS A 206 1.10 -20.79 -13.70
CA LYS A 206 0.70 -21.68 -14.80
C LYS A 206 1.58 -22.93 -14.92
N ASN A 207 2.88 -22.77 -14.65
CA ASN A 207 3.88 -23.84 -14.77
C ASN A 207 4.31 -24.39 -13.40
N PHE A 208 3.47 -24.26 -12.38
CA PHE A 208 3.84 -24.75 -11.06
C PHE A 208 3.91 -26.28 -11.04
N SER A 209 5.05 -26.79 -10.66
CA SER A 209 5.26 -28.22 -10.44
C SER A 209 6.26 -28.41 -9.30
N ILE A 210 6.16 -29.51 -8.60
CA ILE A 210 7.10 -29.95 -7.58
C ILE A 210 7.76 -31.24 -8.09
N GLU A 211 9.09 -31.27 -8.06
CA GLU A 211 9.85 -32.46 -8.45
C GLU A 211 9.52 -33.63 -7.52
N GLY A 212 9.25 -34.81 -8.06
CA GLY A 212 8.94 -36.05 -7.35
C GLY A 212 7.78 -36.84 -7.99
N ASP A 213 7.43 -37.97 -7.40
CA ASP A 213 6.40 -38.88 -7.91
C ASP A 213 4.95 -38.47 -7.57
N ARG A 214 4.71 -37.19 -7.32
CA ARG A 214 3.39 -36.70 -6.95
C ARG A 214 2.60 -36.24 -8.15
N GLU A 215 1.38 -36.73 -8.24
CA GLU A 215 0.41 -36.30 -9.25
C GLU A 215 -0.06 -34.85 -8.95
N LEU A 216 0.03 -33.98 -9.95
CA LEU A 216 -0.58 -32.68 -9.93
C LEU A 216 -2.08 -32.82 -10.16
N LYS A 217 -2.91 -32.27 -9.27
CA LYS A 217 -4.37 -32.19 -9.44
C LYS A 217 -4.77 -30.74 -9.64
N GLU A 218 -5.40 -30.48 -10.76
CA GLU A 218 -5.90 -29.15 -11.10
C GLU A 218 -7.40 -29.06 -10.90
N TYR A 219 -7.83 -27.95 -10.31
CA TYR A 219 -9.24 -27.64 -10.10
C TYR A 219 -9.53 -26.24 -10.62
N VAL A 220 -10.65 -26.11 -11.31
CA VAL A 220 -11.11 -24.83 -11.85
C VAL A 220 -12.30 -24.34 -11.04
N ILE A 221 -12.20 -23.09 -10.51
CA ILE A 221 -13.29 -22.42 -9.82
C ILE A 221 -13.82 -21.33 -10.77
N ASN A 222 -14.95 -21.60 -11.42
CA ASN A 222 -15.57 -20.66 -12.35
C ASN A 222 -16.78 -19.90 -11.76
N GLY A 223 -17.24 -20.24 -10.56
CA GLY A 223 -18.38 -19.59 -9.91
C GLY A 223 -17.99 -18.26 -9.24
N ASN A 224 -18.45 -17.14 -9.78
CA ASN A 224 -18.33 -15.83 -9.15
C ASN A 224 -19.51 -15.57 -8.22
N ARG A 225 -19.25 -15.50 -6.92
CA ARG A 225 -20.27 -15.30 -5.88
C ARG A 225 -20.38 -13.86 -5.39
N ARG A 226 -19.55 -12.97 -5.94
CA ARG A 226 -19.46 -11.56 -5.54
C ARG A 226 -20.42 -10.68 -6.32
N SER A 227 -20.26 -10.69 -7.63
CA SER A 227 -20.81 -9.66 -8.51
C SER A 227 -22.09 -10.10 -9.21
N THR A 228 -22.90 -9.12 -9.64
CA THR A 228 -24.03 -9.34 -10.53
C THR A 228 -23.60 -9.94 -11.86
N GLU A 229 -24.51 -10.59 -12.57
CA GLU A 229 -24.19 -11.26 -13.82
C GLU A 229 -23.61 -10.32 -14.87
N ASN A 230 -24.12 -9.12 -14.96
CA ASN A 230 -23.65 -8.13 -15.94
C ASN A 230 -22.18 -7.71 -15.67
N ILE A 231 -21.81 -7.52 -14.40
CA ILE A 231 -20.41 -7.23 -14.01
C ILE A 231 -19.53 -8.45 -14.31
N VAL A 232 -19.99 -9.67 -14.06
CA VAL A 232 -19.25 -10.90 -14.38
C VAL A 232 -19.02 -11.01 -15.88
N ASN A 233 -20.02 -10.72 -16.72
CA ASN A 233 -19.89 -10.74 -18.16
C ASN A 233 -18.89 -9.68 -18.66
N PHE A 234 -18.90 -8.49 -18.06
CA PHE A 234 -17.91 -7.46 -18.37
C PHE A 234 -16.49 -7.85 -17.95
N CYS A 235 -16.35 -8.48 -16.78
CA CYS A 235 -15.07 -9.04 -16.34
C CYS A 235 -14.57 -10.15 -17.28
N ASN A 236 -15.48 -11.00 -17.80
CA ASN A 236 -15.14 -11.99 -18.82
C ASN A 236 -14.71 -11.35 -20.13
N PHE A 237 -15.31 -10.25 -20.54
CA PHE A 237 -14.86 -9.47 -21.68
C PHE A 237 -13.40 -9.00 -21.53
N LEU A 238 -13.01 -8.50 -20.35
CA LEU A 238 -11.65 -8.04 -20.09
C LEU A 238 -10.61 -9.17 -20.04
N ARG A 239 -11.01 -10.38 -19.66
CA ARG A 239 -10.10 -11.50 -19.44
C ARG A 239 -10.06 -12.54 -20.57
N GLN A 240 -10.63 -12.24 -21.73
CA GLN A 240 -10.83 -13.18 -22.86
C GLN A 240 -9.61 -14.04 -23.23
N SER A 241 -8.41 -13.57 -22.97
CA SER A 241 -7.19 -14.21 -23.49
C SER A 241 -6.28 -14.85 -22.43
N ASP A 242 -6.60 -14.73 -21.14
CA ASP A 242 -5.68 -15.23 -20.10
C ASP A 242 -5.87 -16.71 -19.74
N ASP A 243 -7.09 -17.16 -19.75
CA ASP A 243 -7.43 -18.57 -19.66
C ASP A 243 -8.82 -18.79 -20.31
N GLU A 244 -9.04 -19.99 -20.77
CA GLU A 244 -10.30 -20.41 -21.40
C GLU A 244 -11.47 -20.47 -20.41
N VAL A 245 -11.23 -20.11 -19.13
CA VAL A 245 -12.22 -20.22 -18.06
C VAL A 245 -13.05 -18.96 -17.97
N LEU A 246 -14.27 -19.03 -18.48
CA LEU A 246 -15.28 -17.99 -18.28
C LEU A 246 -15.91 -18.13 -16.89
N GLN A 247 -16.00 -17.03 -16.16
CA GLN A 247 -16.71 -16.98 -14.87
C GLN A 247 -18.23 -17.04 -15.11
N LEU A 248 -18.92 -17.67 -14.16
CA LEU A 248 -20.38 -17.75 -14.10
C LEU A 248 -20.85 -17.05 -12.84
N SER A 249 -21.84 -16.17 -12.95
CA SER A 249 -22.44 -15.58 -11.76
C SER A 249 -23.14 -16.65 -10.94
N GLN A 250 -22.73 -16.79 -9.70
CA GLN A 250 -23.33 -17.68 -8.69
C GLN A 250 -23.63 -16.90 -7.40
N ARG A 251 -23.85 -15.60 -7.52
CA ARG A 251 -24.15 -14.75 -6.39
C ARG A 251 -25.44 -15.24 -5.71
N PRO A 252 -25.43 -15.46 -4.38
CA PRO A 252 -26.64 -15.83 -3.65
C PRO A 252 -27.57 -14.61 -3.51
N TYR A 253 -28.87 -14.83 -3.70
CA TYR A 253 -29.92 -13.85 -3.45
C TYR A 253 -30.92 -14.42 -2.43
N ASN A 254 -31.40 -13.58 -1.51
CA ASN A 254 -32.34 -14.01 -0.50
C ASN A 254 -33.76 -14.15 -1.06
N THR A 255 -34.10 -13.34 -2.07
CA THR A 255 -35.42 -13.33 -2.71
C THR A 255 -35.32 -13.28 -4.24
N ALA A 256 -36.36 -13.71 -4.93
CA ALA A 256 -36.47 -13.59 -6.39
C ALA A 256 -36.43 -12.12 -6.85
N GLY A 257 -37.07 -11.23 -6.07
CA GLY A 257 -37.07 -9.79 -6.38
C GLY A 257 -35.70 -9.15 -6.27
N GLU A 258 -34.86 -9.53 -5.31
CA GLU A 258 -33.45 -9.08 -5.24
C GLU A 258 -32.67 -9.53 -6.46
N LYS A 259 -32.88 -10.77 -6.91
CA LYS A 259 -32.23 -11.28 -8.12
C LYS A 259 -32.65 -10.49 -9.35
N GLU A 260 -33.93 -10.26 -9.55
CA GLU A 260 -34.46 -9.49 -10.70
C GLU A 260 -33.93 -8.06 -10.71
N GLN A 261 -33.86 -7.40 -9.55
CA GLN A 261 -33.28 -6.07 -9.43
C GLN A 261 -31.78 -6.05 -9.77
N ALA A 262 -31.03 -7.06 -9.32
CA ALA A 262 -29.60 -7.17 -9.61
C ALA A 262 -29.33 -7.47 -11.09
N GLU A 263 -30.14 -8.31 -11.72
CA GLU A 263 -30.05 -8.63 -13.16
C GLU A 263 -30.41 -7.43 -14.06
N ALA A 264 -31.23 -6.50 -13.57
CA ALA A 264 -31.61 -5.28 -14.28
C ALA A 264 -30.53 -4.18 -14.22
N LYS A 265 -29.49 -4.33 -13.39
CA LYS A 265 -28.42 -3.33 -13.25
C LYS A 265 -27.50 -3.32 -14.46
N LYS A 266 -27.15 -2.11 -14.90
CA LYS A 266 -26.28 -1.87 -16.07
C LYS A 266 -24.88 -1.46 -15.64
N ILE A 267 -23.93 -1.57 -16.55
CA ILE A 267 -22.62 -0.92 -16.45
C ILE A 267 -22.77 0.53 -16.87
N HIS A 268 -22.29 1.48 -16.06
CA HIS A 268 -22.41 2.91 -16.35
C HIS A 268 -21.09 3.47 -16.85
N PHE A 269 -21.06 3.98 -18.07
CA PHE A 269 -19.90 4.65 -18.62
C PHE A 269 -20.06 6.17 -18.46
N LEU A 270 -19.22 6.76 -17.62
CA LEU A 270 -19.14 8.20 -17.38
C LEU A 270 -18.07 8.78 -18.32
N ILE A 271 -18.51 9.37 -19.45
CA ILE A 271 -17.60 9.77 -20.52
C ILE A 271 -17.36 11.28 -20.54
N GLY A 272 -16.09 11.68 -20.51
CA GLY A 272 -15.64 13.07 -20.52
C GLY A 272 -15.35 13.64 -19.12
N ASN A 273 -14.96 14.92 -19.09
CA ASN A 273 -14.56 15.65 -17.88
C ASN A 273 -15.49 16.83 -17.57
N SER A 274 -16.79 16.71 -17.91
CA SER A 274 -17.75 17.79 -17.64
C SER A 274 -18.08 17.90 -16.14
N GLN A 275 -18.56 19.07 -15.72
CA GLN A 275 -19.04 19.29 -14.36
C GLN A 275 -20.19 18.34 -13.99
N ILE A 276 -20.97 17.89 -14.97
CA ILE A 276 -22.06 16.93 -14.76
C ILE A 276 -21.48 15.59 -14.31
N ILE A 277 -20.47 15.08 -15.05
CA ILE A 277 -19.77 13.83 -14.69
C ILE A 277 -19.14 13.94 -13.30
N TYR A 278 -18.47 15.05 -13.01
CA TYR A 278 -17.90 15.28 -11.69
C TYR A 278 -18.97 15.24 -10.58
N ASN A 279 -20.10 15.92 -10.77
CA ASN A 279 -21.20 15.92 -9.80
C ASN A 279 -21.81 14.52 -9.63
N THR A 280 -21.91 13.75 -10.70
CA THR A 280 -22.37 12.35 -10.65
C THR A 280 -21.42 11.50 -9.83
N ILE A 281 -20.12 11.61 -10.05
CA ILE A 281 -19.09 10.91 -9.26
C ILE A 281 -19.21 11.29 -7.78
N GLN A 282 -19.36 12.57 -7.46
CA GLN A 282 -19.54 13.02 -6.07
C GLN A 282 -20.81 12.44 -5.43
N SER A 283 -21.90 12.37 -6.19
CA SER A 283 -23.15 11.75 -5.72
C SER A 283 -22.95 10.27 -5.38
N ILE A 284 -22.25 9.51 -6.24
CA ILE A 284 -21.95 8.10 -6.01
C ILE A 284 -21.06 7.92 -4.78
N LEU A 285 -20.03 8.75 -4.62
CA LEU A 285 -19.15 8.73 -3.45
C LEU A 285 -19.88 9.04 -2.14
N ASN A 286 -20.84 9.96 -2.18
CA ASN A 286 -21.67 10.30 -1.02
C ASN A 286 -22.66 9.18 -0.67
N ASP A 287 -23.04 8.36 -1.65
CA ASP A 287 -23.90 7.19 -1.48
C ASP A 287 -23.09 5.88 -1.25
N GLY A 288 -21.93 5.99 -0.64
CA GLY A 288 -21.12 4.86 -0.21
C GLY A 288 -20.24 4.23 -1.29
N GLY A 289 -20.14 4.84 -2.47
CA GLY A 289 -19.24 4.38 -3.52
C GLY A 289 -17.78 4.67 -3.21
N VAL A 290 -16.89 3.97 -3.92
CA VAL A 290 -15.44 4.19 -3.88
C VAL A 290 -14.90 4.47 -5.27
N VAL A 291 -13.83 5.26 -5.37
CA VAL A 291 -13.13 5.48 -6.63
C VAL A 291 -11.78 4.75 -6.62
N LEU A 292 -11.56 3.95 -7.65
CA LEU A 292 -10.32 3.24 -7.87
C LEU A 292 -9.51 3.91 -8.97
N THR A 293 -8.27 4.27 -8.64
CA THR A 293 -7.35 4.93 -9.56
C THR A 293 -6.07 4.11 -9.73
N ARG A 294 -5.32 4.38 -10.80
CA ARG A 294 -4.02 3.74 -11.00
C ARG A 294 -2.99 4.18 -9.96
N ALA A 295 -2.90 5.47 -9.74
CA ALA A 295 -1.96 6.08 -8.81
C ALA A 295 -2.74 6.93 -7.81
N TRP A 296 -2.29 6.92 -6.59
CA TRP A 296 -2.97 7.61 -5.51
C TRP A 296 -3.14 9.12 -5.77
N ALA A 297 -2.15 9.75 -6.41
CA ALA A 297 -2.22 11.17 -6.78
C ALA A 297 -3.43 11.52 -7.68
N ALA A 298 -3.97 10.56 -8.43
CA ALA A 298 -5.17 10.77 -9.23
C ALA A 298 -6.44 11.00 -8.37
N ALA A 299 -6.42 10.60 -7.09
CA ALA A 299 -7.50 10.88 -6.16
C ALA A 299 -7.76 12.38 -5.97
N PHE A 300 -6.72 13.21 -6.10
CA PHE A 300 -6.86 14.68 -5.99
C PHE A 300 -7.80 15.31 -7.03
N ASP A 301 -8.05 14.64 -8.15
CA ASP A 301 -9.01 15.12 -9.16
C ASP A 301 -10.48 14.99 -8.70
N TYR A 302 -10.73 14.20 -7.67
CA TYR A 302 -12.08 13.86 -7.20
C TYR A 302 -12.45 14.49 -5.86
N ILE A 303 -11.55 15.23 -5.23
CA ILE A 303 -11.81 15.83 -3.91
C ILE A 303 -12.68 17.07 -4.09
N GLN A 304 -13.83 17.09 -3.44
CA GLN A 304 -14.72 18.23 -3.47
C GLN A 304 -14.07 19.50 -2.89
N GLY A 305 -14.16 20.63 -3.60
CA GLY A 305 -13.63 21.90 -3.18
C GLY A 305 -12.15 22.15 -3.54
N ILE A 306 -11.54 21.25 -4.32
CA ILE A 306 -10.22 21.45 -4.93
C ILE A 306 -10.43 21.82 -6.40
N ASP A 307 -9.86 22.95 -6.84
CA ASP A 307 -9.84 23.32 -8.24
C ASP A 307 -8.72 22.61 -9.02
N GLU A 308 -8.75 22.67 -10.34
CA GLU A 308 -7.76 22.00 -11.20
C GLU A 308 -6.31 22.45 -10.92
N SER A 309 -6.10 23.72 -10.60
CA SER A 309 -4.77 24.26 -10.27
C SER A 309 -4.25 23.70 -8.95
N GLN A 310 -5.11 23.65 -7.94
CA GLN A 310 -4.80 23.08 -6.63
C GLN A 310 -4.56 21.56 -6.73
N ALA A 311 -5.37 20.82 -7.49
CA ALA A 311 -5.18 19.41 -7.75
C ALA A 311 -3.82 19.14 -8.41
N LYS A 312 -3.47 19.94 -9.43
CA LYS A 312 -2.17 19.84 -10.12
C LYS A 312 -0.99 20.14 -9.17
N GLN A 313 -1.14 21.15 -8.31
CA GLN A 313 -0.12 21.47 -7.30
C GLN A 313 0.07 20.33 -6.31
N LEU A 314 -1.01 19.78 -5.74
CA LEU A 314 -0.98 18.65 -4.82
C LEU A 314 -0.39 17.39 -5.46
N LYS A 315 -0.74 17.10 -6.72
CA LYS A 315 -0.13 16.01 -7.49
C LYS A 315 1.37 16.18 -7.66
N SER A 316 1.81 17.40 -8.01
CA SER A 316 3.24 17.70 -8.19
C SER A 316 4.02 17.49 -6.89
N ILE A 317 3.49 17.98 -5.78
CA ILE A 317 4.10 17.84 -4.46
C ILE A 317 4.11 16.37 -4.03
N TYR A 318 2.99 15.67 -4.16
CA TYR A 318 2.90 14.25 -3.86
C TYR A 318 3.90 13.41 -4.68
N ASN A 319 3.99 13.66 -5.99
CA ASN A 319 4.93 12.93 -6.85
C ASN A 319 6.39 13.24 -6.53
N SER A 320 6.72 14.45 -6.09
CA SER A 320 8.08 14.78 -5.64
C SER A 320 8.43 14.07 -4.32
N TYR A 321 7.46 13.91 -3.45
CA TYR A 321 7.58 13.18 -2.18
C TYR A 321 7.63 11.65 -2.39
N TYR A 322 6.86 11.15 -3.37
CA TYR A 322 6.78 9.72 -3.71
C TYR A 322 8.09 9.14 -4.27
N ASN A 323 8.99 9.98 -4.78
CA ASN A 323 10.35 9.56 -5.13
C ASN A 323 11.24 9.32 -3.89
N SER A 324 10.74 9.63 -2.69
CA SER A 324 11.30 9.19 -1.42
C SER A 324 10.90 7.72 -1.14
N PRO A 325 11.78 6.91 -0.50
CA PRO A 325 11.47 5.52 -0.14
C PRO A 325 10.31 5.37 0.87
N ILE A 326 9.82 6.47 1.43
CA ILE A 326 8.72 6.50 2.39
C ILE A 326 7.45 6.97 1.67
N GLN A 327 6.42 6.15 1.65
CA GLN A 327 5.14 6.52 1.06
C GLN A 327 4.36 7.38 2.06
N LEU A 328 4.16 8.66 1.72
CA LEU A 328 3.48 9.63 2.59
C LEU A 328 2.14 9.13 3.14
N ARG A 329 1.39 8.39 2.33
CA ARG A 329 0.11 7.83 2.76
C ARG A 329 0.25 6.75 3.82
N ASP A 330 1.22 5.86 3.66
CA ASP A 330 1.46 4.77 4.61
C ASP A 330 1.91 5.33 5.94
N GLU A 331 2.74 6.37 5.93
CA GLU A 331 3.11 7.12 7.14
C GLU A 331 1.90 7.80 7.79
N ILE A 332 1.02 8.38 6.98
CA ILE A 332 -0.20 9.04 7.48
C ILE A 332 -1.20 8.00 8.01
N ALA A 333 -1.42 6.90 7.29
CA ALA A 333 -2.37 5.85 7.67
C ALA A 333 -1.91 5.08 8.92
N GLU A 334 -0.62 4.78 9.03
CA GLU A 334 -0.05 4.04 10.17
C GLU A 334 0.06 4.88 11.45
N HIS A 335 -0.41 6.13 11.45
CA HIS A 335 -0.28 7.07 12.59
C HIS A 335 1.17 7.29 13.05
N ASN A 336 2.15 6.91 12.26
CA ASN A 336 3.54 6.89 12.65
C ASN A 336 4.22 8.24 12.42
N ASN A 337 4.50 8.94 13.49
CA ASN A 337 5.59 9.91 13.67
C ASN A 337 5.62 11.17 12.79
N VAL A 338 4.65 11.39 11.90
CA VAL A 338 4.59 12.65 11.16
C VAL A 338 3.86 13.67 12.04
N THR A 339 4.63 14.41 12.81
CA THR A 339 4.14 15.35 13.85
C THR A 339 3.07 16.30 13.32
N TRP A 340 3.25 16.83 12.11
CA TRP A 340 2.30 17.77 11.52
C TRP A 340 0.95 17.13 11.15
N VAL A 341 0.93 15.86 10.70
CA VAL A 341 -0.33 15.13 10.40
C VAL A 341 -1.11 14.91 11.68
N ARG A 342 -0.43 14.51 12.75
CA ARG A 342 -1.06 14.35 14.07
C ARG A 342 -1.63 15.67 14.57
N ALA A 343 -0.90 16.77 14.38
CA ALA A 343 -1.36 18.11 14.74
C ALA A 343 -2.61 18.51 13.95
N PHE A 344 -2.62 18.33 12.62
CA PHE A 344 -3.79 18.62 11.80
C PHE A 344 -5.00 17.76 12.20
N ARG A 345 -4.82 16.45 12.38
CA ARG A 345 -5.90 15.55 12.82
C ARG A 345 -6.45 15.95 14.18
N PHE A 346 -5.58 16.35 15.10
CA PHE A 346 -6.01 16.86 16.40
C PHE A 346 -6.87 18.13 16.26
N ILE A 347 -6.41 19.10 15.46
CA ILE A 347 -7.16 20.35 15.24
C ILE A 347 -8.51 20.07 14.55
N PHE A 348 -8.56 19.17 13.58
CA PHE A 348 -9.81 18.76 12.94
C PHE A 348 -10.77 18.07 13.92
N SER A 349 -10.26 17.21 14.80
CA SER A 349 -11.09 16.58 15.83
C SER A 349 -11.63 17.60 16.85
N LEU A 350 -10.87 18.64 17.15
CA LEU A 350 -11.37 19.77 17.97
C LEU A 350 -12.50 20.53 17.26
N TRP A 351 -12.36 20.73 15.94
CA TRP A 351 -13.41 21.39 15.15
C TRP A 351 -14.68 20.54 15.06
N GLU A 352 -14.57 19.24 14.80
CA GLU A 352 -15.70 18.29 14.82
C GLU A 352 -16.42 18.33 16.18
N SER A 353 -15.65 18.26 17.25
CA SER A 353 -16.19 18.33 18.61
C SER A 353 -16.91 19.65 18.88
N TYR A 354 -16.39 20.76 18.35
CA TYR A 354 -17.03 22.05 18.43
C TYR A 354 -18.38 22.07 17.69
N LEU A 355 -18.44 21.54 16.47
CA LEU A 355 -19.66 21.47 15.67
C LEU A 355 -20.71 20.54 16.27
N ASN A 356 -20.30 19.38 16.73
CA ASN A 356 -21.19 18.33 17.24
C ASN A 356 -21.57 18.51 18.72
N GLY A 357 -20.87 19.40 19.43
CA GLY A 357 -21.01 19.55 20.87
C GLY A 357 -20.54 18.31 21.67
N SER A 358 -19.93 17.33 21.00
CA SER A 358 -19.48 16.07 21.59
C SER A 358 -18.08 16.23 22.19
N PHE A 359 -17.98 15.93 23.48
CA PHE A 359 -16.71 16.00 24.22
C PHE A 359 -15.96 14.67 24.25
N ILE A 360 -16.64 13.57 23.92
CA ILE A 360 -16.05 12.23 23.87
C ILE A 360 -15.03 12.18 22.72
N ASP A 361 -15.31 12.87 21.62
CA ASP A 361 -14.45 12.92 20.45
C ASP A 361 -13.13 13.66 20.75
N VAL A 362 -13.18 14.74 21.54
CA VAL A 362 -11.96 15.42 22.02
C VAL A 362 -11.09 14.50 22.89
N LEU A 363 -11.71 13.77 23.81
CA LEU A 363 -10.96 12.85 24.68
C LEU A 363 -10.34 11.71 23.88
N SER A 364 -11.03 11.25 22.86
CA SER A 364 -10.51 10.25 21.92
C SER A 364 -9.34 10.81 21.11
N ALA A 365 -9.47 12.03 20.59
CA ALA A 365 -8.40 12.73 19.88
C ALA A 365 -7.16 12.96 20.76
N LEU A 366 -7.36 13.37 22.00
CA LEU A 366 -6.25 13.53 22.95
C LEU A 366 -5.51 12.23 23.20
N LYS A 367 -6.21 11.11 23.34
CA LYS A 367 -5.58 9.79 23.50
C LYS A 367 -4.82 9.34 22.28
N LEU A 368 -5.35 9.62 21.08
CA LEU A 368 -4.76 9.19 19.81
C LEU A 368 -3.56 10.04 19.39
N TYR A 369 -3.67 11.37 19.59
CA TYR A 369 -2.73 12.31 18.97
C TYR A 369 -1.78 12.97 19.96
N THR A 370 -1.94 12.73 21.26
CA THR A 370 -1.06 13.29 22.30
C THR A 370 -0.51 12.19 23.21
N ALA A 371 0.56 12.49 23.95
CA ALA A 371 1.15 11.59 24.94
C ALA A 371 0.45 11.66 26.31
N ILE A 372 -0.72 12.28 26.41
CA ILE A 372 -1.42 12.44 27.68
C ILE A 372 -1.92 11.09 28.22
N ASP A 373 -1.55 10.82 29.46
CA ASP A 373 -2.15 9.73 30.24
C ASP A 373 -3.61 10.09 30.59
N ALA A 374 -4.53 9.18 30.29
CA ALA A 374 -5.96 9.35 30.58
C ALA A 374 -6.24 9.70 32.07
N ARG A 375 -5.33 9.35 32.98
CA ARG A 375 -5.41 9.70 34.40
C ARG A 375 -5.21 11.20 34.68
N LYS A 376 -4.68 11.94 33.73
CA LYS A 376 -4.45 13.39 33.82
C LYS A 376 -5.62 14.24 33.32
N PHE A 377 -6.72 13.64 32.87
CA PHE A 377 -7.90 14.37 32.42
C PHE A 377 -8.66 14.98 33.61
N THR A 378 -8.28 16.20 33.98
CA THR A 378 -8.95 16.97 35.01
C THR A 378 -10.11 17.79 34.43
N PRO A 379 -11.14 18.12 35.21
CA PRO A 379 -12.21 19.02 34.76
C PRO A 379 -11.67 20.38 34.26
N GLN A 380 -10.58 20.87 34.85
CA GLN A 380 -9.94 22.12 34.44
C GLN A 380 -9.31 22.01 33.06
N LEU A 381 -8.62 20.90 32.74
CA LEU A 381 -8.07 20.64 31.42
C LEU A 381 -9.18 20.58 30.37
N ILE A 382 -10.26 19.86 30.68
CA ILE A 382 -11.45 19.77 29.82
C ILE A 382 -12.06 21.16 29.55
N PHE A 383 -12.16 21.98 30.57
CA PHE A 383 -12.66 23.35 30.41
C PHE A 383 -11.76 24.20 29.50
N GLN A 384 -10.44 24.10 29.68
CA GLN A 384 -9.48 24.84 28.84
C GLN A 384 -9.57 24.39 27.36
N ILE A 385 -9.69 23.10 27.09
CA ILE A 385 -9.85 22.60 25.72
C ILE A 385 -11.14 23.14 25.08
N ARG A 386 -12.26 23.14 25.81
CA ARG A 386 -13.52 23.71 25.32
C ARG A 386 -13.39 25.17 25.01
N LYS A 387 -12.75 25.91 25.88
CA LYS A 387 -12.53 27.35 25.70
C LYS A 387 -11.63 27.63 24.50
N LEU A 388 -10.55 26.83 24.34
CA LEU A 388 -9.67 26.92 23.17
C LEU A 388 -10.45 26.64 21.89
N SER A 389 -11.19 25.53 21.84
CA SER A 389 -12.04 25.18 20.70
C SER A 389 -13.00 26.29 20.32
N TYR A 390 -13.69 26.87 21.30
CA TYR A 390 -14.61 27.98 21.07
C TYR A 390 -13.88 29.22 20.54
N ASN A 391 -12.76 29.62 21.16
CA ASN A 391 -11.99 30.78 20.74
C ASN A 391 -11.46 30.65 19.30
N VAL A 392 -11.02 29.46 18.94
CA VAL A 392 -10.49 29.21 17.61
C VAL A 392 -11.59 29.11 16.55
N PHE A 393 -12.67 28.37 16.84
CA PHE A 393 -13.63 27.95 15.81
C PHE A 393 -14.95 28.74 15.78
N SER A 394 -15.22 29.63 16.74
CA SER A 394 -16.50 30.37 16.79
C SER A 394 -16.79 31.25 15.56
N ARG A 395 -15.76 31.56 14.76
CA ARG A 395 -15.86 32.38 13.54
C ARG A 395 -15.32 31.67 12.30
N VAL A 396 -15.13 30.37 12.40
CA VAL A 396 -14.58 29.52 11.30
C VAL A 396 -15.74 28.87 10.58
N ASP A 397 -15.72 28.95 9.26
CA ASP A 397 -16.56 28.20 8.34
C ASP A 397 -15.69 27.37 7.39
N GLU A 398 -16.33 26.56 6.55
CA GLU A 398 -15.63 25.71 5.58
C GLU A 398 -14.84 26.50 4.53
N GLN A 399 -15.17 27.79 4.32
CA GLN A 399 -14.50 28.68 3.36
C GLN A 399 -13.38 29.51 3.98
N SER A 400 -13.15 29.38 5.27
CA SER A 400 -12.01 29.99 5.95
C SER A 400 -10.71 29.37 5.47
N TYR A 401 -9.65 30.16 5.27
CA TYR A 401 -8.35 29.62 4.88
C TYR A 401 -7.69 28.85 6.02
N THR A 402 -7.17 27.67 5.72
CA THR A 402 -6.52 26.77 6.68
C THR A 402 -5.36 27.46 7.41
N CYS A 403 -4.53 28.23 6.71
CA CYS A 403 -3.41 28.98 7.33
C CYS A 403 -3.88 29.92 8.46
N LYS A 404 -4.98 30.64 8.24
CA LYS A 404 -5.51 31.58 9.26
C LYS A 404 -6.02 30.86 10.51
N ILE A 405 -6.56 29.67 10.35
CA ILE A 405 -7.04 28.86 11.47
C ILE A 405 -5.86 28.35 12.28
N ILE A 406 -4.80 27.88 11.61
CA ILE A 406 -3.57 27.43 12.25
C ILE A 406 -2.88 28.59 12.97
N GLU A 407 -2.76 29.77 12.35
CA GLU A 407 -2.23 30.96 12.97
C GLU A 407 -3.03 31.36 14.22
N ASN A 408 -4.35 31.33 14.12
CA ASN A 408 -5.24 31.62 15.25
C ASN A 408 -5.11 30.60 16.37
N PHE A 409 -5.04 29.30 16.03
CA PHE A 409 -4.83 28.26 17.01
C PHE A 409 -3.51 28.43 17.75
N ASN A 410 -2.43 28.68 17.03
CA ASN A 410 -1.11 28.93 17.61
C ASN A 410 -1.10 30.18 18.51
N ALA A 411 -1.76 31.27 18.09
CA ALA A 411 -1.87 32.48 18.88
C ALA A 411 -2.73 32.29 20.15
N GLU A 412 -3.79 31.50 20.08
CA GLU A 412 -4.65 31.21 21.22
C GLU A 412 -3.94 30.34 22.27
N ILE A 413 -3.26 29.25 21.84
CA ILE A 413 -2.60 28.30 22.76
C ILE A 413 -1.46 28.96 23.57
N GLU A 414 -0.84 30.01 23.04
CA GLU A 414 0.24 30.75 23.71
C GLU A 414 -0.27 31.66 24.84
N LYS A 415 -1.57 31.92 24.94
CA LYS A 415 -2.12 32.73 26.03
C LYS A 415 -1.92 32.04 27.38
N ALA A 416 -1.63 32.86 28.41
CA ALA A 416 -1.36 32.38 29.77
C ALA A 416 -2.47 31.51 30.36
N GLU A 417 -3.71 31.72 29.94
CA GLU A 417 -4.87 30.95 30.40
C GLU A 417 -4.87 29.50 29.92
N PHE A 418 -4.08 29.15 28.86
CA PHE A 418 -3.93 27.83 28.31
C PHE A 418 -2.59 27.17 28.68
N SER A 419 -1.85 27.73 29.66
CA SER A 419 -0.53 27.21 30.04
C SER A 419 -0.55 25.73 30.42
N ILE A 420 -1.55 25.28 31.17
CA ILE A 420 -1.69 23.87 31.56
C ILE A 420 -1.88 23.00 30.32
N LEU A 421 -2.72 23.41 29.38
CA LEU A 421 -2.97 22.72 28.14
C LEU A 421 -1.69 22.61 27.29
N ARG A 422 -0.97 23.73 27.15
CA ARG A 422 0.30 23.81 26.43
C ARG A 422 1.36 22.93 27.07
N ASP A 423 1.57 23.03 28.37
CA ASP A 423 2.67 22.35 29.06
C ASP A 423 2.41 20.85 29.23
N GLU A 424 1.15 20.43 29.37
CA GLU A 424 0.77 19.02 29.54
C GLU A 424 0.51 18.29 28.21
N ILE A 425 -0.09 18.96 27.23
CA ILE A 425 -0.48 18.35 25.94
C ILE A 425 0.58 18.58 24.88
N PHE A 426 1.10 19.80 24.82
CA PHE A 426 2.04 20.23 23.80
C PHE A 426 3.50 20.27 24.29
N ALA A 427 3.81 19.59 25.43
CA ALA A 427 5.19 19.35 25.86
C ALA A 427 6.06 18.85 24.68
N PRO A 428 7.37 19.03 24.66
CA PRO A 428 8.27 19.17 23.49
C PRO A 428 8.19 18.13 22.37
N GLN A 429 7.32 17.14 22.51
CA GLN A 429 7.05 16.12 21.47
C GLN A 429 5.86 16.45 20.56
N PHE A 430 5.14 17.56 20.80
CA PHE A 430 3.97 17.98 20.02
C PHE A 430 4.10 19.46 19.64
N SER A 431 5.12 19.81 18.90
CA SER A 431 5.14 21.13 18.25
C SER A 431 4.18 21.09 17.06
N ILE A 432 3.08 21.86 17.14
CA ILE A 432 2.26 22.18 15.97
C ILE A 432 3.12 23.01 15.05
N PRO A 433 3.14 22.71 13.76
CA PRO A 433 4.33 22.47 12.99
C PRO A 433 5.28 23.64 13.05
N VAL A 434 6.32 23.52 13.79
CA VAL A 434 7.58 24.07 13.35
C VAL A 434 8.09 23.04 12.34
N PHE A 435 8.10 23.43 11.08
CA PHE A 435 8.41 22.61 9.93
C PHE A 435 9.87 22.14 9.96
N ASP A 436 10.12 20.97 10.52
CA ASP A 436 11.49 20.47 10.74
C ASP A 436 12.08 19.69 9.55
N SER A 437 11.33 19.45 8.47
CA SER A 437 11.89 18.85 7.27
C SER A 437 11.48 19.57 5.99
N PHE A 438 12.42 19.81 5.12
CA PHE A 438 12.28 20.54 3.86
C PHE A 438 11.21 19.98 2.91
N ASP A 439 10.91 18.68 2.98
CA ASP A 439 9.92 18.03 2.11
C ASP A 439 8.50 18.16 2.63
N SER A 440 8.31 18.25 3.95
CA SER A 440 7.01 18.51 4.56
C SER A 440 6.56 19.96 4.34
N GLU A 441 7.45 20.92 4.25
CA GLU A 441 7.13 22.36 4.11
C GLU A 441 6.25 22.64 2.88
N LYS A 442 6.55 22.00 1.75
CA LYS A 442 5.78 22.20 0.50
C LYS A 442 4.35 21.69 0.60
N LEU A 443 4.17 20.49 1.21
CA LEU A 443 2.85 19.91 1.36
C LEU A 443 2.02 20.70 2.37
N ILE A 444 2.61 21.11 3.46
CA ILE A 444 1.96 21.94 4.47
C ILE A 444 1.58 23.30 3.89
N ALA A 445 2.48 23.93 3.11
CA ALA A 445 2.19 25.18 2.42
C ALA A 445 1.03 25.01 1.44
N ALA A 446 0.97 23.93 0.69
CA ALA A 446 -0.14 23.64 -0.21
C ALA A 446 -1.46 23.42 0.53
N VAL A 447 -1.45 22.64 1.61
CA VAL A 447 -2.64 22.40 2.46
C VAL A 447 -3.07 23.69 3.16
N SER A 448 -2.13 24.50 3.64
CA SER A 448 -2.40 25.77 4.31
C SER A 448 -3.12 26.80 3.42
N ASN A 449 -2.93 26.70 2.10
CA ASN A 449 -3.59 27.55 1.12
C ASN A 449 -5.00 27.05 0.70
N LEU A 450 -5.42 25.88 1.16
CA LEU A 450 -6.77 25.38 0.92
C LEU A 450 -7.79 26.00 1.88
N PHE A 451 -9.05 25.96 1.50
CA PHE A 451 -10.15 26.20 2.43
C PHE A 451 -10.21 25.13 3.51
N TRP A 452 -10.67 25.51 4.69
CA TRP A 452 -10.74 24.62 5.86
C TRP A 452 -11.55 23.34 5.61
N GLY A 453 -12.74 23.47 5.01
CA GLY A 453 -13.56 22.31 4.67
C GLY A 453 -12.86 21.38 3.67
N THR A 454 -12.07 21.92 2.74
CA THR A 454 -11.28 21.12 1.78
C THR A 454 -10.13 20.41 2.47
N SER A 455 -9.40 21.09 3.33
CA SER A 455 -8.32 20.48 4.12
C SER A 455 -8.88 19.39 5.04
N TYR A 456 -10.02 19.62 5.67
CA TYR A 456 -10.71 18.64 6.49
C TYR A 456 -11.05 17.37 5.69
N ARG A 457 -11.68 17.52 4.52
CA ARG A 457 -11.98 16.38 3.63
C ARG A 457 -10.72 15.64 3.17
N LEU A 458 -9.66 16.36 2.86
CA LEU A 458 -8.38 15.76 2.51
C LEU A 458 -7.88 14.81 3.60
N PHE A 459 -7.95 15.22 4.86
CA PHE A 459 -7.46 14.41 5.98
C PHE A 459 -8.42 13.31 6.43
N THR A 460 -9.72 13.53 6.34
CA THR A 460 -10.74 12.59 6.82
C THR A 460 -11.18 11.59 5.76
N GLU A 461 -11.24 11.99 4.49
CA GLU A 461 -11.73 11.13 3.42
C GLU A 461 -10.60 10.52 2.59
N VAL A 462 -9.49 11.24 2.38
CA VAL A 462 -8.42 10.80 1.49
C VAL A 462 -7.31 10.09 2.25
N PHE A 463 -6.79 10.72 3.31
CA PHE A 463 -5.69 10.19 4.12
C PHE A 463 -6.15 9.27 5.26
N SER A 464 -7.39 8.80 5.25
CA SER A 464 -7.90 7.86 6.25
C SER A 464 -7.71 6.41 5.81
N GLU A 465 -7.72 5.49 6.77
CA GLU A 465 -7.74 4.04 6.49
C GLU A 465 -9.03 3.61 5.77
N THR A 466 -10.13 4.33 6.02
CA THR A 466 -11.45 4.11 5.40
C THR A 466 -11.68 4.99 4.17
N SER A 467 -10.60 5.38 3.49
CA SER A 467 -10.67 6.28 2.33
C SER A 467 -11.58 5.73 1.24
N LYS A 468 -12.42 6.60 0.68
CA LYS A 468 -13.20 6.33 -0.54
C LYS A 468 -12.33 6.37 -1.82
N TYR A 469 -11.08 6.77 -1.68
CA TYR A 469 -10.12 6.92 -2.78
C TYR A 469 -8.99 5.94 -2.60
N MET A 470 -8.86 4.99 -3.52
CA MET A 470 -7.86 3.93 -3.43
C MET A 470 -7.16 3.71 -4.76
N THR A 471 -5.94 3.20 -4.69
CA THR A 471 -5.33 2.60 -5.87
C THR A 471 -5.88 1.19 -6.08
N VAL A 472 -5.85 0.72 -7.33
CA VAL A 472 -6.26 -0.67 -7.64
C VAL A 472 -5.48 -1.68 -6.83
N HIS A 473 -4.18 -1.42 -6.58
CA HIS A 473 -3.33 -2.31 -5.77
C HIS A 473 -3.82 -2.44 -4.32
N GLN A 474 -4.28 -1.33 -3.73
CA GLN A 474 -4.84 -1.33 -2.37
C GLN A 474 -6.24 -1.95 -2.30
N ALA A 475 -6.98 -1.86 -3.40
CA ALA A 475 -8.32 -2.43 -3.50
C ALA A 475 -8.31 -3.95 -3.70
N LYS A 476 -7.14 -4.54 -4.01
CA LYS A 476 -7.02 -5.99 -4.19
C LYS A 476 -7.39 -6.71 -2.89
N GLY A 477 -8.22 -7.75 -2.99
CA GLY A 477 -8.79 -8.45 -1.83
C GLY A 477 -10.02 -7.79 -1.20
N LEU A 478 -10.30 -6.52 -1.50
CA LEU A 478 -11.48 -5.80 -1.01
C LEU A 478 -12.63 -5.82 -2.04
N GLU A 479 -13.84 -5.40 -1.60
CA GLU A 479 -15.03 -5.34 -2.45
C GLU A 479 -16.04 -4.33 -1.91
N TRP A 480 -16.80 -3.68 -2.82
CA TRP A 480 -17.81 -2.68 -2.48
C TRP A 480 -19.06 -2.85 -3.34
N ASP A 481 -20.18 -2.36 -2.84
CA ASP A 481 -21.42 -2.40 -3.61
C ASP A 481 -21.35 -1.49 -4.84
N LYS A 482 -20.73 -0.31 -4.72
CA LYS A 482 -20.57 0.69 -5.79
C LYS A 482 -19.10 1.02 -6.00
N VAL A 483 -18.61 0.82 -7.22
CA VAL A 483 -17.22 1.11 -7.58
C VAL A 483 -17.16 2.00 -8.81
N ILE A 484 -16.39 3.07 -8.71
CA ILE A 484 -16.02 3.93 -9.85
C ILE A 484 -14.59 3.56 -10.25
N VAL A 485 -14.40 3.09 -11.46
CA VAL A 485 -13.09 2.79 -12.05
C VAL A 485 -12.63 3.99 -12.87
N SER A 486 -11.58 4.66 -12.42
CA SER A 486 -10.93 5.76 -13.13
C SER A 486 -9.44 5.46 -13.31
N VAL A 487 -9.17 4.48 -14.14
CA VAL A 487 -7.82 3.95 -14.38
C VAL A 487 -7.43 4.27 -15.82
N THR A 488 -6.46 5.16 -15.98
CA THR A 488 -5.93 5.53 -17.29
C THR A 488 -4.50 5.03 -17.46
N PRO A 489 -4.12 4.53 -18.66
CA PRO A 489 -2.76 4.11 -18.92
C PRO A 489 -1.81 5.32 -18.95
N ASN A 490 -0.55 5.07 -18.64
CA ASN A 490 0.53 6.02 -18.79
C ASN A 490 1.51 5.55 -19.90
N ARG A 491 2.52 6.37 -20.21
CA ARG A 491 3.50 6.09 -21.26
C ARG A 491 4.27 4.78 -21.07
N PHE A 492 4.38 4.27 -19.87
CA PHE A 492 5.13 3.04 -19.57
C PHE A 492 4.31 1.78 -19.84
N ASP A 493 2.99 1.88 -19.91
CA ASP A 493 2.11 0.73 -20.16
C ASP A 493 2.11 0.31 -21.63
N LYS A 494 2.52 1.22 -22.52
CA LYS A 494 2.55 0.96 -23.98
C LYS A 494 1.21 0.50 -24.55
N ILE A 495 0.12 0.98 -24.00
CA ILE A 495 -1.26 0.71 -24.39
C ILE A 495 -2.06 2.00 -24.27
N GLN A 496 -3.09 2.15 -25.08
CA GLN A 496 -4.11 3.19 -24.94
C GLN A 496 -5.37 2.58 -24.34
N ILE A 497 -6.19 3.40 -23.69
CA ILE A 497 -7.45 2.91 -23.13
C ILE A 497 -8.38 2.32 -24.19
N THR A 498 -8.33 2.86 -25.41
CA THR A 498 -9.06 2.34 -26.57
C THR A 498 -8.69 0.91 -26.95
N ASP A 499 -7.46 0.49 -26.67
CA ASP A 499 -6.98 -0.85 -27.02
C ASP A 499 -7.62 -1.92 -26.13
N ILE A 500 -7.88 -1.59 -24.85
CA ILE A 500 -8.61 -2.49 -23.92
C ILE A 500 -9.98 -2.84 -24.46
N TYR A 501 -10.67 -1.84 -25.08
CA TYR A 501 -12.00 -2.04 -25.63
C TYR A 501 -12.01 -2.55 -27.08
N SER A 502 -10.86 -2.59 -27.75
CA SER A 502 -10.77 -3.15 -29.10
C SER A 502 -10.37 -4.62 -29.12
N ASN A 503 -9.44 -5.00 -28.29
CA ASN A 503 -8.92 -6.35 -28.23
C ASN A 503 -8.18 -6.57 -26.90
N PRO A 504 -8.90 -6.75 -25.78
CA PRO A 504 -8.28 -7.02 -24.50
C PRO A 504 -7.50 -8.32 -24.57
N LYS A 505 -6.18 -8.24 -24.46
CA LYS A 505 -5.29 -9.40 -24.44
C LYS A 505 -4.55 -9.45 -23.12
N LEU A 506 -4.54 -10.61 -22.51
CA LEU A 506 -3.84 -10.87 -21.26
C LEU A 506 -2.82 -12.02 -21.44
N THR A 507 -2.21 -12.11 -22.63
CA THR A 507 -1.48 -13.30 -23.06
C THR A 507 -0.05 -13.40 -22.54
N ASN A 508 0.58 -12.27 -22.16
CA ASN A 508 1.99 -12.19 -21.86
C ASN A 508 2.28 -11.33 -20.61
N GLU A 509 3.53 -11.36 -20.16
CA GLU A 509 4.05 -10.50 -19.09
C GLU A 509 4.45 -9.10 -19.59
N SER A 510 3.73 -8.55 -20.57
CA SER A 510 3.99 -7.21 -21.10
C SER A 510 3.39 -6.13 -20.20
N PRO A 511 3.91 -4.89 -20.24
CA PRO A 511 3.30 -3.78 -19.51
C PRO A 511 1.84 -3.51 -19.92
N ALA A 512 1.50 -3.79 -21.18
CA ALA A 512 0.12 -3.65 -21.68
C ALA A 512 -0.82 -4.69 -21.04
N ASP A 513 -0.37 -5.94 -20.92
CA ASP A 513 -1.15 -6.99 -20.28
C ASP A 513 -1.30 -6.74 -18.79
N GLU A 514 -0.26 -6.26 -18.11
CA GLU A 514 -0.33 -5.88 -16.71
C GLU A 514 -1.34 -4.75 -16.48
N PHE A 515 -1.35 -3.75 -17.36
CA PHE A 515 -2.34 -2.68 -17.27
C PHE A 515 -3.77 -3.22 -17.47
N THR A 516 -3.98 -4.13 -18.43
CA THR A 516 -5.29 -4.74 -18.66
C THR A 516 -5.74 -5.59 -17.46
N ARG A 517 -4.83 -6.34 -16.82
CA ARG A 517 -5.10 -7.05 -15.56
C ARG A 517 -5.47 -6.08 -14.43
N MET A 518 -4.75 -4.97 -14.29
CA MET A 518 -5.07 -3.95 -13.30
C MET A 518 -6.47 -3.39 -13.54
N TYR A 519 -6.84 -3.14 -14.78
CA TYR A 519 -8.17 -2.68 -15.14
C TYR A 519 -9.26 -3.72 -14.81
N TYR A 520 -9.01 -4.99 -15.15
CA TYR A 520 -9.87 -6.11 -14.74
C TYR A 520 -10.02 -6.20 -13.22
N VAL A 521 -8.92 -6.12 -12.47
CA VAL A 521 -8.98 -6.14 -11.01
C VAL A 521 -9.84 -5.01 -10.48
N ALA A 522 -9.70 -3.79 -10.99
CA ALA A 522 -10.53 -2.67 -10.58
C ALA A 522 -12.03 -2.93 -10.80
N CYS A 523 -12.41 -3.40 -11.99
CA CYS A 523 -13.80 -3.69 -12.31
C CYS A 523 -14.38 -4.84 -11.46
N SER A 524 -13.56 -5.86 -11.16
CA SER A 524 -13.96 -7.02 -10.38
C SER A 524 -14.18 -6.74 -8.88
N ARG A 525 -13.95 -5.50 -8.42
CA ARG A 525 -14.20 -5.10 -7.01
C ARG A 525 -15.66 -4.71 -6.77
N ALA A 526 -16.42 -4.44 -7.83
CA ALA A 526 -17.83 -4.09 -7.72
C ALA A 526 -18.71 -5.32 -7.46
N LYS A 527 -19.63 -5.19 -6.51
CA LYS A 527 -20.66 -6.22 -6.25
C LYS A 527 -21.95 -5.93 -7.03
N GLU A 528 -22.40 -4.69 -7.01
CA GLU A 528 -23.71 -4.31 -7.54
C GLU A 528 -23.69 -3.30 -8.66
N ASP A 529 -22.95 -2.21 -8.48
CA ASP A 529 -22.94 -1.10 -9.42
C ASP A 529 -21.50 -0.80 -9.86
N LEU A 530 -21.24 -0.89 -11.14
CA LEU A 530 -19.95 -0.58 -11.75
C LEU A 530 -20.08 0.67 -12.61
N PHE A 531 -19.31 1.69 -12.25
CA PHE A 531 -19.16 2.94 -12.97
C PHE A 531 -17.75 3.01 -13.56
N ILE A 532 -17.64 3.34 -14.84
CA ILE A 532 -16.37 3.43 -15.55
C ILE A 532 -16.19 4.84 -16.05
N HIS A 533 -15.25 5.57 -15.50
CA HIS A 533 -14.94 6.93 -15.92
C HIS A 533 -13.87 6.92 -17.01
N LEU A 534 -14.24 7.42 -18.20
CA LEU A 534 -13.40 7.53 -19.38
C LEU A 534 -13.33 9.00 -19.82
N PRO A 535 -12.18 9.67 -19.66
CA PRO A 535 -12.04 11.09 -20.02
C PRO A 535 -12.17 11.36 -21.53
N ASP A 536 -11.92 10.35 -22.37
CA ASP A 536 -11.90 10.48 -23.84
C ASP A 536 -13.23 10.03 -24.46
N ILE A 537 -13.90 10.97 -25.14
CA ILE A 537 -15.18 10.73 -25.83
C ILE A 537 -15.00 9.85 -27.08
N SER A 538 -13.83 9.83 -27.69
CA SER A 538 -13.58 9.09 -28.95
C SER A 538 -13.70 7.57 -28.81
N ILE A 539 -13.81 7.07 -27.58
CA ILE A 539 -13.90 5.65 -27.27
C ILE A 539 -15.29 5.03 -27.52
N VAL A 540 -16.34 5.85 -27.63
CA VAL A 540 -17.74 5.39 -27.61
C VAL A 540 -18.04 4.39 -28.71
N ASP A 541 -17.65 4.70 -29.96
CA ASP A 541 -17.94 3.82 -31.12
C ASP A 541 -17.24 2.46 -30.96
N LYS A 542 -15.98 2.46 -30.52
CA LYS A 542 -15.23 1.22 -30.28
C LYS A 542 -15.81 0.41 -29.14
N LEU A 543 -16.26 1.07 -28.10
CA LEU A 543 -16.91 0.42 -26.96
C LEU A 543 -18.16 -0.36 -27.41
N HIS A 544 -19.04 0.30 -28.19
CA HIS A 544 -20.23 -0.33 -28.73
C HIS A 544 -19.90 -1.55 -29.60
N GLU A 545 -18.98 -1.40 -30.56
CA GLU A 545 -18.57 -2.46 -31.46
C GLU A 545 -18.02 -3.68 -30.69
N SER A 546 -17.15 -3.43 -29.72
CA SER A 546 -16.45 -4.50 -28.99
C SER A 546 -17.37 -5.27 -28.06
N LEU A 547 -18.26 -4.59 -27.34
CA LEU A 547 -19.22 -5.25 -26.45
C LEU A 547 -20.26 -6.05 -27.23
N HIS A 548 -20.68 -5.53 -28.39
CA HIS A 548 -21.58 -6.24 -29.31
C HIS A 548 -20.90 -7.52 -29.86
N THR A 549 -19.68 -7.40 -30.36
CA THR A 549 -18.90 -8.54 -30.86
C THR A 549 -18.71 -9.61 -29.79
N PHE A 550 -18.40 -9.22 -28.56
CA PHE A 550 -18.29 -10.15 -27.44
C PHE A 550 -19.60 -10.90 -27.19
N ALA A 551 -20.72 -10.20 -27.20
CA ALA A 551 -22.04 -10.82 -27.00
C ALA A 551 -22.37 -11.81 -28.12
N GLU A 552 -22.07 -11.48 -29.38
CA GLU A 552 -22.28 -12.39 -30.53
C GLU A 552 -21.42 -13.66 -30.43
N VAL A 553 -20.15 -13.51 -30.06
CA VAL A 553 -19.19 -14.65 -30.01
C VAL A 553 -19.45 -15.56 -28.81
N THR A 554 -19.80 -14.99 -27.64
CA THR A 554 -19.91 -15.75 -26.40
C THR A 554 -21.34 -16.12 -26.02
N GLY A 555 -22.35 -15.51 -26.67
CA GLY A 555 -23.75 -15.61 -26.28
C GLY A 555 -24.07 -14.87 -24.97
N ARG A 556 -23.17 -13.99 -24.47
CA ARG A 556 -23.30 -13.27 -23.19
C ARG A 556 -23.39 -11.77 -23.42
N GLY A 557 -24.59 -11.25 -23.26
CA GLY A 557 -24.84 -9.81 -23.36
C GLY A 557 -24.25 -9.06 -22.17
N ILE A 558 -23.87 -7.80 -22.42
CA ILE A 558 -23.47 -6.84 -21.40
C ILE A 558 -24.42 -5.64 -21.54
N GLU A 559 -25.26 -5.44 -20.54
CA GLU A 559 -26.15 -4.28 -20.48
C GLU A 559 -25.39 -3.08 -19.95
N TYR A 560 -25.41 -1.95 -20.68
CA TYR A 560 -24.71 -0.74 -20.29
C TYR A 560 -25.45 0.52 -20.70
N GLU A 561 -25.05 1.65 -20.10
CA GLU A 561 -25.51 2.99 -20.49
C GLU A 561 -24.31 3.98 -20.46
N ILE A 562 -24.42 5.04 -21.25
CA ILE A 562 -23.40 6.08 -21.44
C ILE A 562 -23.94 7.42 -20.99
#